data_0901f792bef82197c0ef9d7b82ddd657
#
_entry.id   0901f792bef82197c0ef9d7b82ddd657
#
_cell.length_a   1.000
_cell.length_b   1.000
_cell.length_c   1.000
_cell.angle_alpha   90.00
_cell.angle_beta   90.00
_cell.angle_gamma   90.00
#
_symmetry.space_group_name_H-M   'P 1'
#
loop_
_entity.id
_entity.type
_entity.pdbx_description
1 polymer ?
#
loop_
_entity_poly.entity_id
_entity_poly.type
_entity_poly.pdbx_seq_one_letter_code
_entity_poly.pdbx_strand_id
1 'polypeptide(L)'
;MSDYQISIPEIGTIKGKVKPIVFLTSNNTREIGDALKRRCIHLYIPFPDSHLEEKIINSRVPKIHQDLQKQLVTFVQNLRNLDLKKLPSVSETIDWARALVLLNVKVLEPEIVRETLNILLKFQSDIDTSDPEIESIIEIAKK
;
A
#
# COMPACT_ATOMS: atom_id res chain seq x y z
N MET A 1 15.95 -22.17 -26.66
CA MET A 1 15.03 -21.03 -26.90
C MET A 1 13.63 -21.57 -26.75
N SER A 2 12.83 -21.05 -25.81
CA SER A 2 11.43 -21.46 -25.73
C SER A 2 10.68 -20.78 -26.87
N ASP A 3 10.24 -21.56 -27.82
CA ASP A 3 9.38 -21.09 -28.89
C ASP A 3 8.09 -20.58 -28.25
N TYR A 4 7.61 -19.41 -28.68
CA TYR A 4 6.31 -18.84 -28.23
C TYR A 4 5.16 -19.70 -28.77
N GLN A 5 4.99 -20.87 -28.20
CA GLN A 5 3.98 -21.85 -28.62
C GLN A 5 3.34 -22.52 -27.41
N ILE A 6 2.08 -22.84 -27.56
CA ILE A 6 1.32 -23.65 -26.63
C ILE A 6 0.74 -24.84 -27.38
N SER A 7 0.85 -26.02 -26.81
CA SER A 7 0.23 -27.22 -27.36
C SER A 7 -1.04 -27.55 -26.58
N ILE A 8 -2.16 -27.57 -27.25
CA ILE A 8 -3.45 -27.91 -26.69
C ILE A 8 -3.86 -29.26 -27.35
N PRO A 9 -4.16 -30.31 -26.57
CA PRO A 9 -4.42 -31.65 -27.11
C PRO A 9 -5.45 -31.68 -28.23
N GLU A 10 -6.53 -30.88 -28.16
CA GLU A 10 -7.65 -30.88 -29.11
C GLU A 10 -7.42 -29.96 -30.31
N ILE A 11 -6.48 -29.00 -30.23
CA ILE A 11 -6.31 -27.95 -31.25
C ILE A 11 -4.93 -28.02 -31.91
N GLY A 12 -3.99 -28.76 -31.28
CA GLY A 12 -2.61 -28.85 -31.73
C GLY A 12 -1.72 -27.70 -31.18
N THR A 13 -0.61 -27.44 -31.85
CA THR A 13 0.35 -26.43 -31.43
C THR A 13 0.06 -25.07 -32.05
N ILE A 14 -0.24 -24.09 -31.24
CA ILE A 14 -0.43 -22.68 -31.62
C ILE A 14 0.86 -21.93 -31.41
N LYS A 15 1.39 -21.31 -32.46
CA LYS A 15 2.58 -20.44 -32.37
C LYS A 15 2.16 -18.98 -32.30
N GLY A 16 2.74 -18.23 -31.34
CA GLY A 16 2.55 -16.79 -31.27
C GLY A 16 3.24 -16.08 -32.43
N LYS A 17 2.52 -15.18 -33.11
CA LYS A 17 3.05 -14.36 -34.20
C LYS A 17 3.96 -13.24 -33.73
N VAL A 18 3.81 -12.80 -32.47
CA VAL A 18 4.54 -11.70 -31.87
C VAL A 18 5.07 -12.12 -30.50
N LYS A 19 6.28 -11.70 -30.17
CA LYS A 19 6.88 -11.93 -28.86
C LYS A 19 6.12 -11.10 -27.80
N PRO A 20 5.44 -11.70 -26.84
CA PRO A 20 4.75 -10.94 -25.81
C PRO A 20 5.76 -10.30 -24.82
N ILE A 21 5.44 -9.11 -24.33
CA ILE A 21 6.04 -8.54 -23.14
C ILE A 21 5.14 -8.92 -21.97
N VAL A 22 5.72 -9.57 -20.96
CA VAL A 22 4.97 -10.08 -19.81
C VAL A 22 5.44 -9.35 -18.55
N PHE A 23 4.50 -8.77 -17.81
CA PHE A 23 4.72 -8.21 -16.48
C PHE A 23 4.07 -9.11 -15.45
N LEU A 24 4.86 -9.52 -14.46
CA LEU A 24 4.38 -10.28 -13.31
C LEU A 24 4.43 -9.37 -12.09
N THR A 25 3.32 -9.24 -11.37
CA THR A 25 3.26 -8.47 -10.14
C THR A 25 3.09 -9.40 -8.94
N SER A 26 3.73 -9.09 -7.84
CA SER A 26 3.61 -9.81 -6.57
C SER A 26 3.61 -8.81 -5.43
N ASN A 27 2.75 -9.04 -4.43
CA ASN A 27 2.75 -8.29 -3.17
C ASN A 27 3.63 -8.92 -2.09
N ASN A 28 4.52 -9.83 -2.48
CA ASN A 28 5.46 -10.54 -1.61
C ASN A 28 4.82 -11.43 -0.53
N THR A 29 3.51 -11.68 -0.59
CA THR A 29 2.84 -12.61 0.34
C THR A 29 3.13 -14.08 0.04
N ARG A 30 3.56 -14.37 -1.19
CA ARG A 30 4.06 -15.69 -1.61
C ARG A 30 5.39 -15.54 -2.30
N GLU A 31 6.33 -16.39 -1.95
CA GLU A 31 7.60 -16.44 -2.67
C GLU A 31 7.39 -16.86 -4.13
N ILE A 32 7.94 -16.06 -5.02
CA ILE A 32 8.03 -16.43 -6.42
C ILE A 32 9.09 -17.51 -6.53
N GLY A 33 8.74 -18.67 -7.07
CA GLY A 33 9.66 -19.79 -7.20
C GLY A 33 10.93 -19.42 -7.97
N ASP A 34 12.07 -19.99 -7.56
CA ASP A 34 13.39 -19.68 -8.12
C ASP A 34 13.48 -19.82 -9.64
N ALA A 35 12.74 -20.78 -10.20
CA ALA A 35 12.69 -20.97 -11.65
C ALA A 35 12.13 -19.76 -12.40
N LEU A 36 11.19 -19.02 -11.79
CA LEU A 36 10.61 -17.80 -12.34
C LEU A 36 11.55 -16.61 -12.11
N LYS A 37 12.09 -16.48 -10.88
CA LYS A 37 13.05 -15.42 -10.53
C LYS A 37 14.24 -15.40 -11.50
N ARG A 38 14.79 -16.54 -11.86
CA ARG A 38 15.94 -16.66 -12.80
C ARG A 38 15.63 -16.25 -14.25
N ARG A 39 14.34 -16.22 -14.62
CA ARG A 39 13.88 -15.92 -15.99
C ARG A 39 13.31 -14.51 -16.15
N CYS A 40 13.19 -13.75 -15.04
CA CYS A 40 12.59 -12.43 -15.02
C CYS A 40 13.61 -11.39 -14.55
N ILE A 41 13.45 -10.18 -15.05
CA ILE A 41 14.09 -9.01 -14.44
C ILE A 41 13.23 -8.66 -13.23
N HIS A 42 13.83 -8.60 -12.05
CA HIS A 42 13.14 -8.29 -10.82
C HIS A 42 13.27 -6.81 -10.49
N LEU A 43 12.13 -6.14 -10.31
CA LEU A 43 12.04 -4.77 -9.85
C LEU A 43 11.33 -4.74 -8.51
N TYR A 44 12.04 -4.30 -7.47
CA TYR A 44 11.44 -4.02 -6.18
C TYR A 44 10.91 -2.59 -6.16
N ILE A 45 9.65 -2.42 -5.76
CA ILE A 45 9.00 -1.12 -5.61
C ILE A 45 8.77 -0.90 -4.11
N PRO A 46 9.55 -0.03 -3.45
CA PRO A 46 9.37 0.28 -2.03
C PRO A 46 8.09 1.11 -1.80
N PHE A 47 7.72 1.28 -0.53
CA PHE A 47 6.74 2.30 -0.17
C PHE A 47 7.20 3.68 -0.65
N PRO A 48 6.28 4.53 -1.09
CA PRO A 48 6.61 5.90 -1.47
C PRO A 48 7.13 6.68 -0.26
N ASP A 49 8.00 7.66 -0.50
CA ASP A 49 8.33 8.66 0.50
C ASP A 49 7.13 9.58 0.80
N SER A 50 7.23 10.41 1.83
CA SER A 50 6.15 11.31 2.26
C SER A 50 5.66 12.21 1.13
N HIS A 51 6.60 12.78 0.36
CA HIS A 51 6.27 13.71 -0.72
C HIS A 51 5.50 13.05 -1.87
N LEU A 52 5.91 11.83 -2.25
CA LEU A 52 5.21 11.07 -3.27
C LEU A 52 3.85 10.58 -2.75
N GLU A 53 3.77 10.14 -1.49
CA GLU A 53 2.52 9.70 -0.89
C GLU A 53 1.51 10.85 -0.77
N GLU A 54 1.95 12.07 -0.38
CA GLU A 54 1.11 13.27 -0.42
C GLU A 54 0.55 13.54 -1.82
N LYS A 55 1.36 13.47 -2.88
CA LYS A 55 0.89 13.63 -4.26
C LYS A 55 -0.14 12.59 -4.65
N ILE A 56 0.06 11.33 -4.24
CA ILE A 56 -0.88 10.24 -4.49
C ILE A 56 -2.20 10.54 -3.78
N ILE A 57 -2.18 10.91 -2.49
CA ILE A 57 -3.38 11.23 -1.72
C ILE A 57 -4.11 12.41 -2.33
N ASN A 58 -3.42 13.49 -2.68
CA ASN A 58 -4.03 14.66 -3.32
C ASN A 58 -4.72 14.30 -4.64
N SER A 59 -4.10 13.46 -5.44
CA SER A 59 -4.68 12.98 -6.70
C SER A 59 -5.92 12.11 -6.52
N ARG A 60 -5.95 11.28 -5.46
CA ARG A 60 -7.00 10.30 -5.21
C ARG A 60 -8.14 10.80 -4.33
N VAL A 61 -7.85 11.80 -3.49
CA VAL A 61 -8.78 12.41 -2.53
C VAL A 61 -8.67 13.94 -2.63
N PRO A 62 -9.10 14.54 -3.75
CA PRO A 62 -8.86 15.97 -4.01
C PRO A 62 -9.63 16.92 -3.06
N LYS A 63 -10.56 16.39 -2.25
CA LYS A 63 -11.30 17.15 -1.25
C LYS A 63 -10.65 17.17 0.14
N ILE A 64 -9.51 16.50 0.32
CA ILE A 64 -8.81 16.50 1.60
C ILE A 64 -8.18 17.87 1.87
N HIS A 65 -8.30 18.35 3.10
CA HIS A 65 -7.63 19.58 3.52
C HIS A 65 -6.12 19.37 3.59
N GLN A 66 -5.32 20.34 3.14
CA GLN A 66 -3.87 20.20 3.01
C GLN A 66 -3.18 19.85 4.33
N ASP A 67 -3.61 20.46 5.44
CA ASP A 67 -3.02 20.18 6.76
C ASP A 67 -3.34 18.75 7.24
N LEU A 68 -4.59 18.32 7.04
CA LEU A 68 -4.99 16.94 7.34
C LEU A 68 -4.22 15.93 6.49
N GLN A 69 -4.00 16.24 5.21
CA GLN A 69 -3.23 15.39 4.31
C GLN A 69 -1.80 15.17 4.81
N LYS A 70 -1.11 16.24 5.21
CA LYS A 70 0.25 16.16 5.76
C LYS A 70 0.28 15.35 7.04
N GLN A 71 -0.65 15.63 7.96
CA GLN A 71 -0.74 14.88 9.22
C GLN A 71 -0.99 13.39 8.99
N LEU A 72 -1.92 13.05 8.07
CA LEU A 72 -2.25 11.69 7.71
C LEU A 72 -1.04 10.95 7.13
N VAL A 73 -0.34 11.56 6.17
CA VAL A 73 0.84 10.93 5.55
C VAL A 73 1.94 10.77 6.58
N THR A 74 2.24 11.79 7.39
CA THR A 74 3.24 11.70 8.45
C THR A 74 2.88 10.62 9.45
N PHE A 75 1.60 10.51 9.85
CA PHE A 75 1.12 9.45 10.74
C PHE A 75 1.39 8.07 10.15
N VAL A 76 0.97 7.81 8.91
CA VAL A 76 1.13 6.50 8.25
C VAL A 76 2.61 6.14 8.04
N GLN A 77 3.47 7.11 7.69
CA GLN A 77 4.90 6.89 7.56
C GLN A 77 5.53 6.45 8.90
N ASN A 78 5.16 7.08 10.02
CA ASN A 78 5.64 6.70 11.35
C ASN A 78 5.04 5.36 11.80
N LEU A 79 3.76 5.10 11.50
CA LEU A 79 3.11 3.83 11.79
C LEU A 79 3.83 2.65 11.12
N ARG A 80 4.34 2.83 9.90
CA ARG A 80 5.13 1.81 9.19
C ARG A 80 6.50 1.52 9.81
N ASN A 81 6.98 2.34 10.73
CA ASN A 81 8.23 2.10 11.46
C ASN A 81 8.02 1.21 12.70
N LEU A 82 6.77 0.93 13.07
CA LEU A 82 6.46 0.02 14.16
C LEU A 82 6.60 -1.44 13.70
N ASP A 83 6.81 -2.34 14.67
CA ASP A 83 6.89 -3.78 14.43
C ASP A 83 5.47 -4.36 14.24
N LEU A 84 4.91 -4.18 13.04
CA LEU A 84 3.58 -4.61 12.66
C LEU A 84 3.65 -5.89 11.82
N LYS A 85 2.72 -6.80 12.05
CA LYS A 85 2.56 -8.01 11.25
C LYS A 85 2.31 -7.70 9.77
N LYS A 86 1.57 -6.61 9.51
CA LYS A 86 1.30 -6.11 8.17
C LYS A 86 1.32 -4.58 8.14
N LEU A 87 2.27 -4.02 7.43
CA LEU A 87 2.35 -2.58 7.21
C LEU A 87 1.18 -2.08 6.33
N PRO A 88 0.58 -0.93 6.67
CA PRO A 88 -0.49 -0.35 5.86
C PRO A 88 0.02 0.04 4.48
N SER A 89 -0.68 -0.40 3.45
CA SER A 89 -0.39 -0.08 2.06
C SER A 89 -0.88 1.33 1.69
N VAL A 90 -0.43 1.84 0.55
CA VAL A 90 -0.91 3.12 0.00
C VAL A 90 -2.43 3.09 -0.27
N SER A 91 -3.00 1.92 -0.61
CA SER A 91 -4.45 1.78 -0.81
C SER A 91 -5.22 1.98 0.50
N GLU A 92 -4.74 1.40 1.59
CA GLU A 92 -5.32 1.58 2.93
C GLU A 92 -5.19 3.03 3.39
N THR A 93 -4.07 3.70 3.08
CA THR A 93 -3.90 5.14 3.33
C THR A 93 -4.94 5.99 2.58
N ILE A 94 -5.19 5.68 1.29
CA ILE A 94 -6.21 6.37 0.49
C ILE A 94 -7.61 6.15 1.07
N ASP A 95 -7.93 4.93 1.47
CA ASP A 95 -9.25 4.60 2.02
C ASP A 95 -9.46 5.30 3.37
N TRP A 96 -8.42 5.37 4.21
CA TRP A 96 -8.47 6.13 5.46
C TRP A 96 -8.66 7.63 5.20
N ALA A 97 -7.91 8.21 4.24
CA ALA A 97 -8.08 9.61 3.84
C ALA A 97 -9.52 9.91 3.40
N ARG A 98 -10.15 9.02 2.62
CA ARG A 98 -11.56 9.14 2.22
C ARG A 98 -12.51 9.10 3.41
N ALA A 99 -12.28 8.18 4.35
CA ALA A 99 -13.10 8.07 5.56
C ALA A 99 -12.99 9.33 6.40
N LEU A 100 -11.80 9.88 6.63
CA LEU A 100 -11.61 11.13 7.38
C LEU A 100 -12.31 12.31 6.72
N VAL A 101 -12.28 12.40 5.38
CA VAL A 101 -13.01 13.44 4.63
C VAL A 101 -14.53 13.26 4.79
N LEU A 102 -15.07 12.05 4.73
CA LEU A 102 -16.48 11.75 4.94
C LEU A 102 -16.94 12.10 6.36
N LEU A 103 -16.08 11.91 7.36
CA LEU A 103 -16.31 12.28 8.75
C LEU A 103 -16.11 13.78 9.02
N ASN A 104 -15.78 14.58 7.99
CA ASN A 104 -15.48 16.01 8.11
C ASN A 104 -14.35 16.33 9.10
N VAL A 105 -13.39 15.44 9.25
CA VAL A 105 -12.21 15.64 10.08
C VAL A 105 -11.32 16.71 9.47
N LYS A 106 -10.85 17.65 10.28
CA LYS A 106 -9.95 18.74 9.85
C LYS A 106 -8.52 18.55 10.39
N VAL A 107 -8.41 17.93 11.54
CA VAL A 107 -7.15 17.70 12.25
C VAL A 107 -7.19 16.30 12.84
N LEU A 108 -6.07 15.59 12.83
CA LEU A 108 -5.97 14.29 13.48
C LEU A 108 -5.93 14.45 15.01
N GLU A 109 -6.90 13.80 15.66
CA GLU A 109 -6.98 13.67 17.11
C GLU A 109 -6.89 12.20 17.50
N PRO A 110 -6.32 11.87 18.70
CA PRO A 110 -6.13 10.48 19.10
C PRO A 110 -7.41 9.63 19.08
N GLU A 111 -8.54 10.22 19.49
CA GLU A 111 -9.83 9.54 19.53
C GLU A 111 -10.27 9.12 18.13
N ILE A 112 -10.21 10.03 17.16
CA ILE A 112 -10.63 9.75 15.78
C ILE A 112 -9.70 8.72 15.11
N VAL A 113 -8.41 8.76 15.45
CA VAL A 113 -7.45 7.75 14.97
C VAL A 113 -7.81 6.38 15.52
N ARG A 114 -8.07 6.24 16.84
CA ARG A 114 -8.46 4.96 17.46
C ARG A 114 -9.73 4.40 16.84
N GLU A 115 -10.74 5.24 16.62
CA GLU A 115 -12.02 4.84 16.02
C GLU A 115 -11.89 4.37 14.56
N THR A 116 -10.89 4.87 13.84
CA THR A 116 -10.72 4.61 12.40
C THR A 116 -9.49 3.76 12.05
N LEU A 117 -8.67 3.37 13.03
CA LEU A 117 -7.42 2.64 12.84
C LEU A 117 -7.62 1.29 12.12
N ASN A 118 -8.78 0.66 12.28
CA ASN A 118 -9.17 -0.57 11.61
C ASN A 118 -9.27 -0.46 10.08
N ILE A 119 -9.30 0.76 9.54
CA ILE A 119 -9.21 0.99 8.09
C ILE A 119 -7.78 0.75 7.63
N LEU A 120 -6.77 1.18 8.39
CA LEU A 120 -5.36 1.00 8.11
C LEU A 120 -4.86 -0.39 8.48
N LEU A 121 -5.21 -0.88 9.67
CA LEU A 121 -4.71 -2.11 10.25
C LEU A 121 -5.78 -3.18 10.25
N LYS A 122 -5.42 -4.39 9.81
CA LYS A 122 -6.36 -5.51 9.65
C LYS A 122 -6.21 -6.60 10.72
N PHE A 123 -5.16 -6.52 11.52
CA PHE A 123 -4.90 -7.47 12.60
C PHE A 123 -5.04 -6.76 13.95
N GLN A 124 -5.73 -7.40 14.88
CA GLN A 124 -5.90 -6.85 16.23
C GLN A 124 -4.55 -6.64 16.94
N SER A 125 -3.61 -7.56 16.75
CA SER A 125 -2.25 -7.42 17.29
C SER A 125 -1.55 -6.14 16.84
N ASP A 126 -1.77 -5.71 15.60
CA ASP A 126 -1.16 -4.50 15.06
C ASP A 126 -1.83 -3.25 15.64
N ILE A 127 -3.15 -3.30 15.87
CA ILE A 127 -3.90 -2.24 16.55
C ILE A 127 -3.38 -2.10 17.99
N ASP A 128 -3.27 -3.21 18.74
CA ASP A 128 -2.81 -3.22 20.13
C ASP A 128 -1.35 -2.71 20.24
N THR A 129 -0.50 -3.05 19.26
CA THR A 129 0.89 -2.54 19.20
C THR A 129 0.95 -1.05 18.91
N SER A 130 0.01 -0.54 18.11
CA SER A 130 0.01 0.86 17.66
C SER A 130 -0.64 1.81 18.67
N ASP A 131 -1.61 1.33 19.46
CA ASP A 131 -2.44 2.16 20.35
C ASP A 131 -1.62 3.03 21.32
N PRO A 132 -0.58 2.52 22.03
CA PRO A 132 0.24 3.35 22.93
C PRO A 132 1.08 4.41 22.19
N GLU A 133 1.34 4.23 20.90
CA GLU A 133 2.18 5.12 20.09
C GLU A 133 1.38 6.23 19.38
N ILE A 134 0.04 6.12 19.35
CA ILE A 134 -0.83 7.05 18.58
C ILE A 134 -0.57 8.50 18.97
N GLU A 135 -0.50 8.80 20.27
CA GLU A 135 -0.34 10.18 20.75
C GLU A 135 1.01 10.75 20.33
N SER A 136 2.08 9.98 20.52
CA SER A 136 3.43 10.40 20.14
C SER A 136 3.56 10.63 18.62
N ILE A 137 2.96 9.76 17.81
CA ILE A 137 2.97 9.89 16.35
C ILE A 137 2.16 11.09 15.89
N ILE A 138 1.01 11.38 16.52
CA ILE A 138 0.20 12.56 16.21
C ILE A 138 0.94 13.86 16.57
N GLU A 139 1.65 13.90 17.69
CA GLU A 139 2.48 15.06 18.03
C GLU A 139 3.56 15.35 16.98
N ILE A 140 4.16 14.29 16.43
CA ILE A 140 5.12 14.43 15.31
C ILE A 140 4.40 14.95 14.05
N ALA A 141 3.20 14.46 13.77
CA ALA A 141 2.44 14.82 12.59
C ALA A 141 1.86 16.26 12.62
N LYS A 142 1.74 16.86 13.80
CA LYS A 142 1.27 18.25 13.98
C LYS A 142 2.38 19.30 13.92
N LYS A 143 3.65 18.89 13.87
CA LYS A 143 4.82 19.78 13.72
C LYS A 143 5.09 20.11 12.25
#